data_3c85d4a7cc7433540eec03675cc1cca1
#
_entry.id   3c85d4a7cc7433540eec03675cc1cca1
#
_cell.length_a   1.000
_cell.length_b   1.000
_cell.length_c   1.000
_cell.angle_alpha   90.00
_cell.angle_beta   90.00
_cell.angle_gamma   90.00
#
_symmetry.space_group_name_H-M   'P 1'
#
loop_
_entity.id
_entity.type
_entity.pdbx_description
1 polymer ?
#
loop_
_entity_poly.entity_id
_entity_poly.type
_entity_poly.pdbx_seq_one_letter_code
_entity_poly.pdbx_strand_id
1 'polypeptide(L)'
;MIKYSQYEIVIVNLDPTVGSEMKKKRPCLIVSPDEINKNLLTVTICPITSQSKKYPTRISFELDEITNWIIIDQIRTIDKSRITKIIGMLDDDSITKVKAIIKETFVD
;
A
#
# COMPACT_ATOMS: atom_id res chain seq x y z
N MET A 1 10.85 -11.43 -15.63
CA MET A 1 10.52 -10.11 -15.04
C MET A 1 9.25 -10.24 -14.20
N ILE A 2 9.30 -9.76 -12.97
CA ILE A 2 8.14 -9.82 -12.07
C ILE A 2 7.14 -8.74 -12.47
N LYS A 3 5.87 -9.14 -12.61
CA LYS A 3 4.79 -8.22 -12.91
C LYS A 3 4.06 -7.88 -11.61
N TYR A 4 3.97 -6.59 -11.28
CA TYR A 4 3.23 -6.10 -10.13
C TYR A 4 1.89 -5.54 -10.56
N SER A 5 0.82 -5.94 -9.86
CA SER A 5 -0.54 -5.54 -10.19
C SER A 5 -1.10 -4.56 -9.17
N GLN A 6 -1.98 -3.67 -9.63
CA GLN A 6 -2.70 -2.75 -8.75
C GLN A 6 -3.47 -3.55 -7.70
N TYR A 7 -3.43 -3.09 -6.47
CA TYR A 7 -4.05 -3.70 -5.27
C TYR A 7 -3.44 -5.01 -4.81
N GLU A 8 -2.28 -5.37 -5.35
CA GLU A 8 -1.48 -6.44 -4.79
C GLU A 8 -0.86 -6.02 -3.47
N ILE A 9 -0.80 -6.95 -2.51
CA ILE A 9 -0.15 -6.73 -1.22
C ILE A 9 1.25 -7.32 -1.32
N VAL A 10 2.25 -6.50 -1.05
CA VAL A 10 3.66 -6.86 -1.20
C VAL A 10 4.43 -6.50 0.07
N ILE A 11 5.55 -7.19 0.31
CA ILE A 11 6.48 -6.83 1.38
C ILE A 11 7.52 -5.89 0.79
N VAL A 12 7.68 -4.73 1.41
CA VAL A 12 8.56 -3.66 0.94
C VAL A 12 9.53 -3.28 2.04
N ASN A 13 10.78 -3.07 1.66
CA ASN A 13 11.79 -2.46 2.55
C ASN A 13 11.65 -0.95 2.46
N LEU A 14 11.09 -0.34 3.50
CA LEU A 14 10.84 1.11 3.56
C LEU A 14 12.03 1.91 4.09
N ASP A 15 13.05 1.26 4.61
CA ASP A 15 14.25 1.95 5.09
C ASP A 15 15.11 2.44 3.92
N PRO A 16 15.78 3.60 4.05
CA PRO A 16 15.71 4.54 5.15
C PRO A 16 14.46 5.44 5.08
N THR A 17 13.95 5.83 6.24
CA THR A 17 12.83 6.75 6.36
C THR A 17 13.17 7.87 7.33
N VAL A 18 12.37 8.94 7.33
CA VAL A 18 12.63 10.14 8.14
C VAL A 18 11.48 10.42 9.09
N GLY A 19 11.81 10.71 10.34
CA GLY A 19 10.85 11.17 11.32
C GLY A 19 9.76 10.13 11.64
N SER A 20 8.50 10.53 11.49
CA SER A 20 7.34 9.70 11.81
C SER A 20 6.91 8.77 10.69
N GLU A 21 7.65 8.72 9.58
CA GLU A 21 7.37 7.78 8.51
C GLU A 21 7.56 6.33 8.99
N MET A 22 6.78 5.42 8.42
CA MET A 22 6.88 4.00 8.75
C MET A 22 8.17 3.40 8.21
N LYS A 23 8.83 2.60 9.05
CA LYS A 23 10.17 2.05 8.79
C LYS A 23 10.14 0.55 8.59
N LYS A 24 11.30 -0.01 8.18
CA LYS A 24 11.57 -1.46 8.06
C LYS A 24 10.76 -2.11 6.95
N LYS A 25 10.83 -3.43 6.89
CA LYS A 25 10.03 -4.22 5.97
C LYS A 25 8.59 -4.28 6.48
N ARG A 26 7.66 -3.96 5.60
CA ARG A 26 6.23 -3.96 5.92
C ARG A 26 5.42 -4.44 4.75
N PRO A 27 4.26 -5.04 5.02
CA PRO A 27 3.28 -5.20 3.96
C PRO A 27 2.86 -3.81 3.47
N CYS A 28 2.71 -3.69 2.17
CA CYS A 28 2.25 -2.46 1.52
C CYS A 28 1.26 -2.82 0.42
N LEU A 29 0.33 -1.91 0.16
CA LEU A 29 -0.62 -2.07 -0.93
C LEU A 29 -0.13 -1.29 -2.14
N ILE A 30 -0.03 -1.94 -3.30
CA ILE A 30 0.24 -1.25 -4.55
C ILE A 30 -1.05 -0.56 -4.98
N VAL A 31 -1.01 0.75 -5.13
CA VAL A 31 -2.18 1.54 -5.56
C VAL A 31 -2.04 2.12 -6.97
N SER A 32 -0.85 2.13 -7.54
CA SER A 32 -0.64 2.59 -8.91
C SER A 32 -1.22 1.60 -9.92
N PRO A 33 -1.78 2.10 -11.04
CA PRO A 33 -2.41 1.22 -12.02
C PRO A 33 -1.42 0.34 -12.78
N ASP A 34 -1.90 -0.77 -13.31
CA ASP A 34 -1.10 -1.77 -14.04
C ASP A 34 -0.31 -1.15 -15.19
N GLU A 35 -0.90 -0.19 -15.88
CA GLU A 35 -0.27 0.52 -16.99
C GLU A 35 1.04 1.18 -16.53
N ILE A 36 0.99 1.88 -15.41
CA ILE A 36 2.17 2.52 -14.82
C ILE A 36 3.14 1.47 -14.30
N ASN A 37 2.62 0.46 -13.62
CA ASN A 37 3.45 -0.56 -12.97
C ASN A 37 4.31 -1.33 -13.96
N LYS A 38 3.81 -1.59 -15.16
CA LYS A 38 4.58 -2.35 -16.16
C LYS A 38 5.60 -1.49 -16.90
N ASN A 39 5.41 -0.17 -16.96
CA ASN A 39 6.25 0.72 -17.76
C ASN A 39 7.31 1.49 -16.98
N LEU A 40 7.14 1.63 -15.67
CA LEU A 40 8.07 2.38 -14.82
C LEU A 40 8.88 1.45 -13.92
N LEU A 41 10.03 1.94 -13.47
CA LEU A 41 10.85 1.24 -12.46
C LEU A 41 10.33 1.44 -11.04
N THR A 42 9.25 2.21 -10.90
CA THR A 42 8.64 2.55 -9.61
C THR A 42 7.19 2.09 -9.53
N VAL A 43 6.70 1.97 -8.31
CA VAL A 43 5.27 1.77 -8.01
C VAL A 43 4.89 2.71 -6.87
N THR A 44 3.61 3.06 -6.80
CA THR A 44 3.08 3.84 -5.68
C THR A 44 2.39 2.91 -4.70
N ILE A 45 2.73 3.04 -3.42
CA ILE A 45 2.25 2.15 -2.38
C ILE A 45 1.68 2.92 -1.20
N CYS A 46 0.83 2.24 -0.43
CA CYS A 46 0.39 2.67 0.89
C CYS A 46 0.87 1.62 1.90
N PRO A 47 1.55 2.02 2.97
CA PRO A 47 1.99 1.08 4.00
C PRO A 47 0.79 0.45 4.73
N ILE A 48 0.99 -0.76 5.22
CA ILE A 48 0.01 -1.50 6.00
C ILE A 48 0.61 -1.78 7.38
N THR A 49 -0.18 -1.60 8.43
CA THR A 49 0.25 -1.89 9.80
C THR A 49 -0.87 -2.56 10.59
N SER A 50 -0.51 -3.42 11.55
CA SER A 50 -1.45 -3.99 12.50
C SER A 50 -1.74 -3.06 13.68
N GLN A 51 -1.00 -1.96 13.79
CA GLN A 51 -1.11 -1.00 14.88
C GLN A 51 -1.44 0.38 14.34
N SER A 52 -2.68 0.79 14.49
CA SER A 52 -3.10 2.13 14.10
C SER A 52 -4.33 2.55 14.88
N LYS A 53 -4.52 3.86 14.97
CA LYS A 53 -5.77 4.45 15.42
C LYS A 53 -6.68 4.65 14.22
N LYS A 54 -7.97 4.69 14.47
CA LYS A 54 -8.96 4.93 13.43
C LYS A 54 -8.92 6.39 13.00
N TYR A 55 -8.60 6.61 11.72
CA TYR A 55 -8.65 7.94 11.08
C TYR A 55 -9.37 7.82 9.74
N PRO A 56 -9.94 8.92 9.22
CA PRO A 56 -10.63 8.88 7.91
C PRO A 56 -9.76 8.40 6.75
N THR A 57 -8.43 8.61 6.82
CA THR A 57 -7.49 8.22 5.76
C THR A 57 -6.92 6.82 5.96
N ARG A 58 -7.47 6.05 6.88
CA ARG A 58 -6.96 4.70 7.18
C ARG A 58 -8.08 3.69 7.11
N ILE A 59 -7.85 2.61 6.38
CA ILE A 59 -8.85 1.59 6.10
C ILE A 59 -8.43 0.29 6.77
N SER A 60 -9.32 -0.27 7.60
CA SER A 60 -9.06 -1.57 8.21
C SER A 60 -9.51 -2.69 7.30
N PHE A 61 -8.77 -3.77 7.31
CA PHE A 61 -9.11 -5.02 6.63
C PHE A 61 -8.45 -6.18 7.37
N GLU A 62 -8.89 -7.39 7.09
CA GLU A 62 -8.28 -8.56 7.72
C GLU A 62 -7.25 -9.19 6.81
N LEU A 63 -6.08 -9.48 7.37
CA LEU A 63 -5.00 -10.20 6.73
C LEU A 63 -4.55 -11.30 7.69
N ASP A 64 -4.70 -12.56 7.28
CA ASP A 64 -4.38 -13.72 8.13
C ASP A 64 -5.10 -13.67 9.49
N GLU A 65 -6.38 -13.32 9.46
CA GLU A 65 -7.25 -13.22 10.65
C GLU A 65 -6.85 -12.12 11.62
N ILE A 66 -5.94 -11.23 11.22
CA ILE A 66 -5.50 -10.10 12.03
C ILE A 66 -5.98 -8.81 11.35
N THR A 67 -6.57 -7.90 12.14
CA THR A 67 -6.95 -6.59 11.62
C THR A 67 -5.71 -5.78 11.31
N ASN A 68 -5.64 -5.32 10.08
CA ASN A 68 -4.57 -4.45 9.58
C ASN A 68 -5.18 -3.17 9.04
N TRP A 69 -4.34 -2.14 8.91
CA TRP A 69 -4.76 -0.83 8.44
C TRP A 69 -3.92 -0.40 7.26
N ILE A 70 -4.60 0.03 6.19
CA ILE A 70 -3.96 0.64 5.03
C ILE A 70 -3.85 2.13 5.31
N ILE A 71 -2.64 2.67 5.32
CA ILE A 71 -2.36 4.05 5.72
C ILE A 71 -2.28 4.91 4.45
N ILE A 72 -3.42 5.42 4.02
CA ILE A 72 -3.51 6.22 2.79
C ILE A 72 -2.74 7.52 2.92
N ASP A 73 -2.71 8.12 4.11
CA ASP A 73 -1.98 9.37 4.35
C ASP A 73 -0.45 9.24 4.25
N GLN A 74 0.08 8.02 4.18
CA GLN A 74 1.51 7.79 3.96
C GLN A 74 1.79 7.19 2.56
N ILE A 75 0.95 7.50 1.60
CA ILE A 75 1.15 7.09 0.20
C ILE A 75 2.49 7.60 -0.31
N ARG A 76 3.25 6.75 -0.99
CA ARG A 76 4.56 7.13 -1.53
C ARG A 76 4.94 6.28 -2.72
N THR A 77 5.83 6.82 -3.55
CA THR A 77 6.41 6.11 -4.67
C THR A 77 7.74 5.49 -4.24
N ILE A 78 7.93 4.24 -4.60
CA ILE A 78 9.15 3.50 -4.28
C ILE A 78 9.72 2.84 -5.54
N ASP A 79 11.01 2.53 -5.52
CA ASP A 79 11.64 1.72 -6.54
C ASP A 79 11.17 0.26 -6.39
N LYS A 80 10.92 -0.41 -7.50
CA LYS A 80 10.49 -1.81 -7.49
C LYS A 80 11.49 -2.73 -6.80
N SER A 81 12.78 -2.37 -6.79
CA SER A 81 13.83 -3.15 -6.13
C SER A 81 13.62 -3.27 -4.62
N ARG A 82 12.81 -2.40 -4.03
CA ARG A 82 12.49 -2.48 -2.60
C ARG A 82 11.46 -3.55 -2.28
N ILE A 83 10.77 -4.09 -3.28
CA ILE A 83 9.78 -5.16 -3.07
C ILE A 83 10.51 -6.48 -2.96
N THR A 84 10.28 -7.20 -1.88
CA THR A 84 10.93 -8.48 -1.63
C THR A 84 10.02 -9.69 -1.87
N LYS A 85 8.69 -9.50 -1.80
CA LYS A 85 7.76 -10.62 -1.88
C LYS A 85 6.35 -10.13 -2.19
N ILE A 86 5.60 -10.90 -2.99
CA ILE A 86 4.17 -10.70 -3.20
C ILE A 86 3.44 -11.66 -2.27
N ILE A 87 2.50 -11.17 -1.47
CA ILE A 87 1.78 -12.02 -0.49
C ILE A 87 0.29 -12.17 -0.77
N GLY A 88 -0.29 -11.38 -1.65
CA GLY A 88 -1.70 -11.56 -1.99
C GLY A 88 -2.30 -10.38 -2.71
N MET A 89 -3.62 -10.39 -2.82
CA MET A 89 -4.42 -9.36 -3.46
C MET A 89 -5.47 -8.86 -2.47
N LEU A 90 -5.69 -7.55 -2.43
CA LEU A 90 -6.72 -6.97 -1.57
C LEU A 90 -8.11 -7.40 -2.07
N ASP A 91 -9.04 -7.61 -1.14
CA ASP A 91 -10.42 -7.97 -1.46
C ASP A 91 -11.19 -6.80 -2.10
N ASP A 92 -12.25 -7.13 -2.86
CA ASP A 92 -12.99 -6.14 -3.64
C ASP A 92 -13.64 -5.05 -2.78
N ASP A 93 -14.20 -5.41 -1.63
CA ASP A 93 -14.82 -4.44 -0.73
C ASP A 93 -13.81 -3.43 -0.22
N SER A 94 -12.63 -3.89 0.17
CA SER A 94 -11.55 -3.03 0.64
C SER A 94 -11.01 -2.16 -0.49
N ILE A 95 -10.90 -2.70 -1.71
CA ILE A 95 -10.49 -1.92 -2.90
C ILE A 95 -11.43 -0.75 -3.13
N THR A 96 -12.75 -0.98 -3.02
CA THR A 96 -13.75 0.09 -3.19
C THR A 96 -13.52 1.20 -2.16
N LYS A 97 -13.26 0.84 -0.91
CA LYS A 97 -12.97 1.80 0.16
C LYS A 97 -11.68 2.58 -0.10
N VAL A 98 -10.64 1.89 -0.56
CA VAL A 98 -9.35 2.53 -0.89
C VAL A 98 -9.55 3.58 -1.99
N LYS A 99 -10.25 3.22 -3.06
CA LYS A 99 -10.54 4.17 -4.16
C LYS A 99 -11.26 5.41 -3.65
N ALA A 100 -12.28 5.24 -2.82
CA ALA A 100 -13.06 6.35 -2.29
C ALA A 100 -12.21 7.28 -1.44
N ILE A 101 -11.36 6.74 -0.57
CA ILE A 101 -10.52 7.54 0.33
C ILE A 101 -9.42 8.24 -0.45
N ILE A 102 -8.81 7.60 -1.43
CA ILE A 102 -7.81 8.25 -2.29
C ILE A 102 -8.44 9.42 -3.02
N LYS A 103 -9.65 9.23 -3.56
CA LYS A 103 -10.36 10.30 -4.25
C LYS A 103 -10.62 11.49 -3.32
N GLU A 104 -11.16 11.24 -2.15
CA GLU A 104 -11.46 12.30 -1.17
C GLU A 104 -10.21 13.01 -0.67
N THR A 105 -9.12 12.28 -0.48
CA THR A 105 -7.89 12.83 0.12
C THR A 105 -7.05 13.61 -0.89
N PHE A 106 -6.93 13.12 -2.11
CA PHE A 106 -5.97 13.65 -3.08
C PHE A 106 -6.59 14.27 -4.34
N VAL A 107 -7.86 14.01 -4.63
CA VAL A 107 -8.50 14.49 -5.86
C VAL A 107 -9.54 15.56 -5.55
N ASP A 108 -10.41 15.31 -4.64
CA ASP A 108 -11.43 16.25 -4.18
C ASP A 108 -11.04 16.82 -2.81
#